data_f2ffa4a0b487afc6a27da81756c1ac87
#
_entry.id   f2ffa4a0b487afc6a27da81756c1ac87
#
_cell.length_a   1.000
_cell.length_b   1.000
_cell.length_c   1.000
_cell.angle_alpha   90.00
_cell.angle_beta   90.00
_cell.angle_gamma   90.00
#
_symmetry.space_group_name_H-M   'P 1'
#
loop_
_entity.id
_entity.type
_entity.pdbx_description
1 polymer ?
#
loop_
_entity_poly.entity_id
_entity_poly.type
_entity_poly.pdbx_seq_one_letter_code
_entity_poly.pdbx_strand_id
1 'polypeptide(L)'
;MTDRLILVVIDGFGIAPPSPGNAVSLAQTPNLDRLAAEGSGTRLVASGLPVGLPDGQQGNSEVGHLNLGAGRRVPQMLVRIDEAISDGSFFTNPAFDLPIEAGRKQTLHLVGLLGDGGVHAQGRHLDALIELAKRRGVERVVVHALTDGRDSRPDAALGHVERLEGRGVRVGTVCGRYFAMDRDQRWDRTRRGYDAIVHGIGERADTASAAIRRAYEAGVGDEFIEPFVIGDPTEGRLRPEDGLIFWNFRPDRARQLTQAFSDPQFDAFDRDTAPRPAMAIMTRYRSEWSLPVAFEAENVRHGLSETVSAMGRKQLHVAETEKYAHVTYFFNGGQETPFDGEERLLVQSPQHVATYDEAPEMSAIGVRDGVVHALAARDDAFIVVNFANADMVGHTGVVSAAVRGIETVDQCMGEIRAAASAAGVLLAVTADHGNSEYMIEPDGSPNTAHTTNPVPFWIDRPGLAFAPDGKLGDVAPTLGSILGWNVPTAMTGTPLV
;
A
#
# COMPACT_ATOMS: atom_id res chain seq x y z
N MET A 1 -0.37 -18.61 34.28
CA MET A 1 -0.20 -17.37 33.48
C MET A 1 -1.41 -17.33 32.55
N THR A 2 -1.95 -16.14 32.29
CA THR A 2 -3.05 -16.01 31.31
C THR A 2 -2.58 -16.39 29.93
N ASP A 3 -3.44 -17.03 29.15
CA ASP A 3 -3.25 -17.36 27.74
C ASP A 3 -4.26 -16.61 26.85
N ARG A 4 -4.88 -15.54 27.40
CA ARG A 4 -5.83 -14.65 26.75
C ARG A 4 -5.24 -13.26 26.57
N LEU A 5 -5.54 -12.62 25.42
CA LEU A 5 -4.97 -11.37 24.98
C LEU A 5 -6.03 -10.41 24.47
N ILE A 6 -5.89 -9.14 24.81
CA ILE A 6 -6.49 -8.02 24.08
C ILE A 6 -5.37 -7.15 23.50
N LEU A 7 -5.40 -6.91 22.19
CA LEU A 7 -4.53 -5.98 21.47
C LEU A 7 -5.36 -4.76 21.07
N VAL A 8 -5.04 -3.61 21.64
CA VAL A 8 -5.65 -2.33 21.26
C VAL A 8 -4.71 -1.57 20.33
N VAL A 9 -5.22 -1.15 19.19
CA VAL A 9 -4.56 -0.26 18.23
C VAL A 9 -5.21 1.11 18.35
N ILE A 10 -4.46 2.11 18.80
CA ILE A 10 -4.88 3.52 18.79
C ILE A 10 -4.39 4.11 17.47
N ASP A 11 -5.27 4.11 16.48
CA ASP A 11 -4.95 4.49 15.09
C ASP A 11 -4.42 5.93 15.02
N GLY A 12 -3.28 6.14 14.33
CA GLY A 12 -2.69 7.47 14.16
C GLY A 12 -2.02 8.07 15.41
N PHE A 13 -1.69 7.25 16.42
CA PHE A 13 -1.09 7.70 17.68
C PHE A 13 0.44 7.54 17.66
N GLY A 14 1.14 8.54 17.11
CA GLY A 14 2.60 8.55 17.04
C GLY A 14 3.29 9.13 18.28
N ILE A 15 4.61 9.01 18.32
CA ILE A 15 5.48 9.57 19.37
C ILE A 15 6.35 10.68 18.78
N ALA A 16 6.19 11.91 19.26
CA ALA A 16 7.02 13.05 18.91
C ALA A 16 7.27 13.95 20.14
N PRO A 17 8.30 14.81 20.09
CA PRO A 17 8.51 15.81 21.13
C PRO A 17 7.27 16.72 21.32
N PRO A 18 7.01 17.20 22.54
CA PRO A 18 5.92 18.15 22.80
C PRO A 18 6.02 19.39 21.90
N SER A 19 4.91 19.79 21.30
CA SER A 19 4.79 21.00 20.48
C SER A 19 3.34 21.47 20.46
N PRO A 20 3.06 22.71 20.03
CA PRO A 20 1.68 23.21 19.87
C PRO A 20 0.84 22.38 18.86
N GLY A 21 1.49 21.69 17.93
CA GLY A 21 0.84 20.81 16.95
C GLY A 21 0.83 19.33 17.33
N ASN A 22 1.29 18.97 18.52
CA ASN A 22 1.30 17.59 19.00
C ASN A 22 0.10 17.35 19.92
N ALA A 23 -1.04 16.91 19.33
CA ALA A 23 -2.26 16.65 20.09
C ALA A 23 -2.08 15.51 21.11
N VAL A 24 -1.21 14.54 20.83
CA VAL A 24 -0.89 13.46 21.77
C VAL A 24 -0.26 13.97 23.04
N SER A 25 0.72 14.89 22.93
CA SER A 25 1.39 15.49 24.10
C SER A 25 0.56 16.56 24.82
N LEU A 26 -0.45 17.12 24.15
CA LEU A 26 -1.34 18.14 24.74
C LEU A 26 -2.53 17.52 25.48
N ALA A 27 -2.94 16.31 25.09
CA ALA A 27 -4.05 15.59 25.70
C ALA A 27 -3.72 15.14 27.12
N GLN A 28 -4.71 15.14 28.01
CA GLN A 28 -4.59 14.56 29.35
C GLN A 28 -4.91 13.06 29.28
N THR A 29 -3.88 12.24 29.40
CA THR A 29 -3.95 10.79 29.18
C THR A 29 -3.52 9.97 30.43
N PRO A 30 -4.14 10.21 31.62
CA PRO A 30 -3.68 9.61 32.87
C PRO A 30 -3.74 8.07 32.89
N ASN A 31 -4.60 7.45 32.09
CA ASN A 31 -4.72 5.99 32.01
C ASN A 31 -3.63 5.38 31.11
N LEU A 32 -3.34 6.00 29.97
CA LEU A 32 -2.25 5.60 29.10
C LEU A 32 -0.89 5.89 29.75
N ASP A 33 -0.73 7.04 30.40
CA ASP A 33 0.48 7.39 31.15
C ASP A 33 0.78 6.39 32.26
N ARG A 34 -0.28 5.97 32.97
CA ARG A 34 -0.16 4.93 34.02
C ARG A 34 0.21 3.59 33.40
N LEU A 35 -0.40 3.19 32.27
CA LEU A 35 -0.05 1.97 31.56
C LEU A 35 1.42 1.97 31.13
N ALA A 36 1.89 3.07 30.57
CA ALA A 36 3.29 3.22 30.15
C ALA A 36 4.27 3.18 31.35
N ALA A 37 3.89 3.73 32.51
CA ALA A 37 4.72 3.78 33.70
C ALA A 37 4.74 2.47 34.50
N GLU A 38 3.62 1.79 34.63
CA GLU A 38 3.46 0.59 35.45
C GLU A 38 3.70 -0.70 34.66
N GLY A 39 3.45 -0.70 33.36
CA GLY A 39 3.67 -1.81 32.46
C GLY A 39 5.11 -1.95 31.99
N SER A 40 5.29 -2.58 30.85
CA SER A 40 6.56 -2.66 30.13
C SER A 40 6.32 -2.31 28.66
N GLY A 41 7.30 -1.70 27.98
CA GLY A 41 7.08 -1.33 26.59
C GLY A 41 8.33 -0.82 25.90
N THR A 42 8.14 -0.51 24.61
CA THR A 42 9.14 0.02 23.70
C THR A 42 8.49 0.89 22.62
N ARG A 43 9.29 1.38 21.69
CA ARG A 43 8.83 2.07 20.49
C ARG A 43 8.92 1.15 19.29
N LEU A 44 8.02 1.34 18.32
CA LEU A 44 8.02 0.60 17.06
C LEU A 44 8.17 1.57 15.89
N VAL A 45 8.99 1.19 14.92
CA VAL A 45 9.02 1.84 13.61
C VAL A 45 7.77 1.43 12.84
N ALA A 46 6.99 2.43 12.39
CA ALA A 46 5.71 2.26 11.73
C ALA A 46 5.67 2.84 10.30
N SER A 47 6.83 3.11 9.70
CA SER A 47 6.96 3.77 8.40
C SER A 47 8.15 3.22 7.60
N GLY A 48 8.18 3.51 6.30
CA GLY A 48 9.29 3.19 5.41
C GLY A 48 9.59 1.69 5.28
N LEU A 49 10.81 1.37 4.94
CA LEU A 49 11.25 -0.01 4.65
C LEU A 49 10.97 -1.02 5.77
N PRO A 50 11.07 -0.70 7.07
CA PRO A 50 10.79 -1.64 8.16
C PRO A 50 9.37 -2.20 8.17
N VAL A 51 8.40 -1.50 7.58
CA VAL A 51 7.01 -1.96 7.44
C VAL A 51 6.64 -2.33 6.01
N GLY A 52 7.62 -2.34 5.08
CA GLY A 52 7.41 -2.73 3.70
C GLY A 52 6.93 -1.59 2.78
N LEU A 53 7.02 -0.35 3.22
CA LEU A 53 6.81 0.86 2.41
C LEU A 53 8.14 1.35 1.82
N PRO A 54 8.13 2.16 0.75
CA PRO A 54 9.33 2.86 0.28
C PRO A 54 10.03 3.63 1.39
N ASP A 55 11.34 3.81 1.24
CA ASP A 55 12.14 4.58 2.21
C ASP A 55 11.61 6.00 2.38
N GLY A 56 11.48 6.45 3.64
CA GLY A 56 10.95 7.76 3.98
C GLY A 56 9.42 7.93 3.78
N GLN A 57 8.71 6.91 3.29
CA GLN A 57 7.26 6.98 3.14
C GLN A 57 6.57 6.83 4.50
N GLN A 58 5.59 7.70 4.77
CA GLN A 58 4.74 7.68 5.95
C GLN A 58 3.99 6.35 6.07
N GLY A 59 3.73 5.91 7.32
CA GLY A 59 2.85 4.79 7.61
C GLY A 59 1.40 5.03 7.16
N ASN A 60 0.62 3.96 7.13
CA ASN A 60 -0.82 4.03 6.88
C ASN A 60 -1.52 2.83 7.53
N SER A 61 -2.84 2.95 7.74
CA SER A 61 -3.60 1.96 8.49
C SER A 61 -3.64 0.58 7.82
N GLU A 62 -3.67 0.53 6.47
CA GLU A 62 -3.66 -0.74 5.73
C GLU A 62 -2.38 -1.55 6.00
N VAL A 63 -1.23 -0.90 5.79
CA VAL A 63 0.09 -1.51 5.99
C VAL A 63 0.36 -1.78 7.47
N GLY A 64 -0.04 -0.86 8.36
CA GLY A 64 0.12 -1.01 9.79
C GLY A 64 -0.59 -2.26 10.32
N HIS A 65 -1.90 -2.37 10.08
CA HIS A 65 -2.69 -3.52 10.51
C HIS A 65 -2.25 -4.82 9.85
N LEU A 66 -1.86 -4.77 8.56
CA LEU A 66 -1.33 -5.93 7.85
C LEU A 66 -0.05 -6.47 8.52
N ASN A 67 0.89 -5.60 8.90
CA ASN A 67 2.12 -6.01 9.58
C ASN A 67 1.85 -6.54 11.00
N LEU A 68 0.96 -5.86 11.75
CA LEU A 68 0.56 -6.29 13.10
C LEU A 68 -0.06 -7.71 13.07
N GLY A 69 -0.98 -7.95 12.14
CA GLY A 69 -1.65 -9.24 12.00
C GLY A 69 -0.74 -10.34 11.41
N ALA A 70 0.11 -10.00 10.45
CA ALA A 70 1.01 -10.95 9.80
C ALA A 70 2.18 -11.40 10.69
N GLY A 71 2.53 -10.64 11.72
CA GLY A 71 3.70 -10.91 12.56
C GLY A 71 5.02 -10.89 11.79
N ARG A 72 5.07 -10.14 10.70
CA ARG A 72 6.25 -9.94 9.85
C ARG A 72 6.13 -8.68 9.02
N ARG A 73 7.24 -8.23 8.47
CA ARG A 73 7.25 -7.23 7.42
C ARG A 73 6.56 -7.77 6.17
N VAL A 74 5.59 -7.04 5.63
CA VAL A 74 4.90 -7.36 4.38
C VAL A 74 5.21 -6.25 3.37
N PRO A 75 6.19 -6.45 2.46
CA PRO A 75 6.60 -5.40 1.55
C PRO A 75 5.53 -5.15 0.48
N GLN A 76 5.26 -3.87 0.22
CA GLN A 76 4.39 -3.45 -0.88
C GLN A 76 5.01 -3.79 -2.24
N MET A 77 4.20 -3.89 -3.28
CA MET A 77 4.63 -4.33 -4.60
C MET A 77 5.81 -3.52 -5.15
N LEU A 78 5.79 -2.20 -4.99
CA LEU A 78 6.91 -1.33 -5.38
C LEU A 78 8.22 -1.78 -4.72
N VAL A 79 8.18 -2.00 -3.40
CA VAL A 79 9.37 -2.40 -2.62
C VAL A 79 9.84 -3.80 -3.00
N ARG A 80 8.92 -4.74 -3.24
CA ARG A 80 9.26 -6.10 -3.70
C ARG A 80 10.01 -6.08 -5.04
N ILE A 81 9.58 -5.24 -5.97
CA ILE A 81 10.26 -5.09 -7.26
C ILE A 81 11.63 -4.46 -7.07
N ASP A 82 11.74 -3.43 -6.23
CA ASP A 82 13.02 -2.78 -5.91
C ASP A 82 14.02 -3.75 -5.26
N GLU A 83 13.56 -4.55 -4.31
CA GLU A 83 14.37 -5.59 -3.66
C GLU A 83 14.86 -6.63 -4.67
N ALA A 84 13.96 -7.10 -5.56
CA ALA A 84 14.33 -8.04 -6.61
C ALA A 84 15.34 -7.46 -7.62
N ILE A 85 15.27 -6.17 -7.90
CA ILE A 85 16.26 -5.46 -8.73
C ILE A 85 17.60 -5.41 -7.98
N SER A 86 17.58 -5.08 -6.69
CA SER A 86 18.76 -4.93 -5.86
C SER A 86 19.52 -6.25 -5.62
N ASP A 87 18.79 -7.34 -5.36
CA ASP A 87 19.37 -8.67 -5.14
C ASP A 87 19.66 -9.45 -6.44
N GLY A 88 19.20 -8.92 -7.59
CA GLY A 88 19.42 -9.48 -8.92
C GLY A 88 18.41 -10.53 -9.36
N SER A 89 17.47 -10.96 -8.50
CA SER A 89 16.44 -11.96 -8.84
C SER A 89 15.48 -11.47 -9.93
N PHE A 90 15.28 -10.15 -10.05
CA PHE A 90 14.54 -9.55 -11.15
C PHE A 90 15.05 -9.98 -12.52
N PHE A 91 16.38 -10.05 -12.70
CA PHE A 91 17.02 -10.35 -13.99
C PHE A 91 16.99 -11.83 -14.38
N THR A 92 16.59 -12.69 -13.45
CA THR A 92 16.41 -14.13 -13.65
C THR A 92 14.94 -14.58 -13.57
N ASN A 93 14.00 -13.64 -13.44
CA ASN A 93 12.59 -13.94 -13.29
C ASN A 93 12.05 -14.61 -14.57
N PRO A 94 11.51 -15.85 -14.47
CA PRO A 94 11.08 -16.64 -15.62
C PRO A 94 9.86 -16.07 -16.34
N ALA A 95 9.09 -15.18 -15.71
CA ALA A 95 7.95 -14.54 -16.37
C ALA A 95 8.36 -13.70 -17.58
N PHE A 96 9.60 -13.21 -17.59
CA PHE A 96 10.14 -12.43 -18.70
C PHE A 96 10.72 -13.28 -19.84
N ASP A 97 10.85 -14.61 -19.68
CA ASP A 97 11.48 -15.46 -20.69
C ASP A 97 10.75 -15.40 -22.03
N LEU A 98 9.43 -15.52 -22.03
CA LEU A 98 8.61 -15.52 -23.24
C LEU A 98 8.78 -14.22 -24.06
N PRO A 99 8.55 -13.00 -23.52
CA PRO A 99 8.74 -11.77 -24.28
C PRO A 99 10.21 -11.50 -24.64
N ILE A 100 11.16 -11.88 -23.82
CA ILE A 100 12.59 -11.72 -24.12
C ILE A 100 13.00 -12.61 -25.30
N GLU A 101 12.57 -13.87 -25.36
CA GLU A 101 12.85 -14.78 -26.47
C GLU A 101 12.26 -14.27 -27.81
N ALA A 102 11.07 -13.69 -27.78
CA ALA A 102 10.49 -13.04 -28.95
C ALA A 102 11.28 -11.78 -29.32
N GLY A 103 11.61 -10.94 -28.33
CA GLY A 103 12.39 -9.73 -28.51
C GLY A 103 13.80 -9.97 -29.07
N ARG A 104 14.46 -11.08 -28.72
CA ARG A 104 15.77 -11.46 -29.30
C ARG A 104 15.69 -11.75 -30.80
N LYS A 105 14.55 -12.28 -31.27
CA LYS A 105 14.32 -12.60 -32.68
C LYS A 105 13.82 -11.39 -33.46
N GLN A 106 13.06 -10.53 -32.82
CA GLN A 106 12.36 -9.39 -33.42
C GLN A 106 12.62 -8.09 -32.63
N THR A 107 11.59 -7.57 -31.94
CA THR A 107 11.68 -6.35 -31.12
C THR A 107 11.04 -6.62 -29.74
N LEU A 108 11.63 -6.11 -28.69
CA LEU A 108 11.02 -6.05 -27.36
C LEU A 108 10.38 -4.69 -27.16
N HIS A 109 9.08 -4.70 -26.93
CA HIS A 109 8.31 -3.50 -26.58
C HIS A 109 8.10 -3.43 -25.08
N LEU A 110 8.35 -2.25 -24.52
CA LEU A 110 8.08 -1.93 -23.11
C LEU A 110 6.97 -0.89 -23.09
N VAL A 111 5.85 -1.18 -22.42
CA VAL A 111 4.69 -0.28 -22.30
C VAL A 111 4.41 0.00 -20.84
N GLY A 112 4.15 1.25 -20.47
CA GLY A 112 3.73 1.60 -19.11
C GLY A 112 3.89 3.07 -18.78
N LEU A 113 3.51 3.43 -17.56
CA LEU A 113 3.57 4.79 -17.07
C LEU A 113 5.01 5.20 -16.80
N LEU A 114 5.44 6.28 -17.44
CA LEU A 114 6.77 6.86 -17.29
C LEU A 114 6.74 7.99 -16.25
N GLY A 115 7.40 7.76 -15.11
CA GLY A 115 7.47 8.75 -14.02
C GLY A 115 7.98 8.14 -12.73
N ASP A 116 8.15 8.98 -11.72
CA ASP A 116 8.65 8.61 -10.39
C ASP A 116 7.57 8.72 -9.30
N GLY A 117 6.29 8.85 -9.67
CA GLY A 117 5.17 8.97 -8.73
C GLY A 117 4.92 7.73 -7.87
N GLY A 118 5.36 6.55 -8.30
CA GLY A 118 5.34 5.34 -7.46
C GLY A 118 3.95 4.76 -7.15
N VAL A 119 2.90 5.24 -7.81
CA VAL A 119 1.52 4.77 -7.61
C VAL A 119 1.14 3.63 -8.54
N HIS A 120 1.45 3.74 -9.82
CA HIS A 120 1.13 2.73 -10.84
C HIS A 120 2.37 2.07 -11.41
N ALA A 121 3.47 2.81 -11.50
CA ALA A 121 4.74 2.37 -12.04
C ALA A 121 5.87 3.20 -11.42
N GLN A 122 7.11 2.84 -11.73
CA GLN A 122 8.28 3.57 -11.27
C GLN A 122 9.36 3.55 -12.37
N GLY A 123 9.98 4.70 -12.63
CA GLY A 123 10.98 4.86 -13.71
C GLY A 123 12.16 3.92 -13.59
N ARG A 124 12.65 3.63 -12.37
CA ARG A 124 13.74 2.67 -12.15
C ARG A 124 13.39 1.22 -12.52
N HIS A 125 12.09 0.85 -12.53
CA HIS A 125 11.67 -0.47 -13.02
C HIS A 125 11.80 -0.58 -14.54
N LEU A 126 11.51 0.51 -15.28
CA LEU A 126 11.80 0.59 -16.70
C LEU A 126 13.30 0.49 -16.97
N ASP A 127 14.14 1.20 -16.19
CA ASP A 127 15.58 1.11 -16.31
C ASP A 127 16.08 -0.33 -16.10
N ALA A 128 15.52 -1.04 -15.12
CA ALA A 128 15.84 -2.45 -14.88
C ALA A 128 15.40 -3.37 -16.04
N LEU A 129 14.26 -3.12 -16.67
CA LEU A 129 13.82 -3.87 -17.85
C LEU A 129 14.71 -3.63 -19.05
N ILE A 130 15.17 -2.41 -19.28
CA ILE A 130 16.15 -2.09 -20.33
C ILE A 130 17.47 -2.82 -20.07
N GLU A 131 17.93 -2.83 -18.83
CA GLU A 131 19.14 -3.59 -18.44
C GLU A 131 18.94 -5.10 -18.57
N LEU A 132 17.77 -5.63 -18.20
CA LEU A 132 17.39 -7.04 -18.42
C LEU A 132 17.48 -7.40 -19.90
N ALA A 133 16.89 -6.59 -20.77
CA ALA A 133 16.91 -6.79 -22.22
C ALA A 133 18.36 -6.87 -22.74
N LYS A 134 19.21 -5.94 -22.31
CA LYS A 134 20.63 -5.91 -22.65
C LYS A 134 21.38 -7.17 -22.18
N ARG A 135 21.20 -7.55 -20.90
CA ARG A 135 21.84 -8.76 -20.32
C ARG A 135 21.43 -10.04 -21.05
N ARG A 136 20.18 -10.08 -21.53
CA ARG A 136 19.62 -11.23 -22.23
C ARG A 136 19.82 -11.20 -23.75
N GLY A 137 20.60 -10.22 -24.28
CA GLY A 137 20.97 -10.13 -25.69
C GLY A 137 19.84 -9.70 -26.62
N VAL A 138 18.91 -8.88 -26.15
CA VAL A 138 17.91 -8.22 -27.00
C VAL A 138 18.53 -6.98 -27.63
N GLU A 139 18.58 -6.93 -28.96
CA GLU A 139 19.22 -5.82 -29.69
C GLU A 139 18.28 -4.64 -29.92
N ARG A 140 16.97 -4.92 -30.09
CA ARG A 140 15.97 -3.89 -30.41
C ARG A 140 14.96 -3.78 -29.27
N VAL A 141 15.02 -2.66 -28.55
CA VAL A 141 14.06 -2.31 -27.49
C VAL A 141 13.35 -1.03 -27.89
N VAL A 142 12.02 -1.00 -27.79
CA VAL A 142 11.16 0.16 -28.05
C VAL A 142 10.33 0.43 -26.81
N VAL A 143 10.37 1.67 -26.33
CA VAL A 143 9.55 2.12 -25.19
C VAL A 143 8.31 2.87 -25.70
N HIS A 144 7.14 2.50 -25.21
CA HIS A 144 5.89 3.22 -25.37
C HIS A 144 5.59 3.93 -24.05
N ALA A 145 5.93 5.23 -24.00
CA ALA A 145 5.86 6.02 -22.79
C ALA A 145 4.44 6.54 -22.56
N LEU A 146 3.79 6.09 -21.49
CA LEU A 146 2.57 6.70 -21.00
C LEU A 146 2.94 7.80 -20.01
N THR A 147 2.55 9.06 -20.27
CA THR A 147 2.90 10.20 -19.42
C THR A 147 1.90 10.38 -18.29
N ASP A 148 2.37 10.85 -17.11
CA ASP A 148 1.62 10.83 -15.86
C ASP A 148 0.83 12.14 -15.62
N GLY A 149 1.44 13.15 -15.03
CA GLY A 149 0.83 14.46 -14.73
C GLY A 149 -0.26 14.44 -13.68
N ARG A 150 -0.47 13.31 -12.98
CA ARG A 150 -1.49 13.15 -11.93
C ARG A 150 -0.90 12.69 -10.61
N ASP A 151 -0.05 11.67 -10.65
CA ASP A 151 0.71 11.17 -9.49
C ASP A 151 2.12 11.78 -9.47
N SER A 152 2.43 12.64 -10.44
CA SER A 152 3.63 13.44 -10.57
C SER A 152 3.26 14.85 -11.06
N ARG A 153 4.25 15.75 -11.14
CA ARG A 153 4.04 17.09 -11.70
C ARG A 153 3.55 17.01 -13.15
N PRO A 154 2.69 17.94 -13.59
CA PRO A 154 2.10 17.91 -14.94
C PRO A 154 3.09 18.20 -16.08
N ASP A 155 4.34 18.50 -15.75
CA ASP A 155 5.43 18.84 -16.67
C ASP A 155 6.69 17.96 -16.47
N ALA A 156 6.54 16.80 -15.81
CA ALA A 156 7.68 15.94 -15.44
C ALA A 156 8.17 15.04 -16.61
N ALA A 157 7.30 14.71 -17.56
CA ALA A 157 7.59 13.71 -18.60
C ALA A 157 8.76 14.10 -19.49
N LEU A 158 8.98 15.39 -19.74
CA LEU A 158 10.07 15.86 -20.58
C LEU A 158 11.43 15.39 -20.08
N GLY A 159 11.73 15.56 -18.78
CA GLY A 159 12.99 15.12 -18.20
C GLY A 159 13.18 13.60 -18.27
N HIS A 160 12.11 12.84 -18.14
CA HIS A 160 12.16 11.38 -18.24
C HIS A 160 12.47 10.91 -19.66
N VAL A 161 11.83 11.46 -20.68
CA VAL A 161 12.10 11.06 -22.07
C VAL A 161 13.48 11.52 -22.53
N GLU A 162 13.94 12.73 -22.17
CA GLU A 162 15.29 13.21 -22.46
C GLU A 162 16.37 12.27 -21.87
N ARG A 163 16.15 11.74 -20.67
CA ARG A 163 17.02 10.74 -20.06
C ARG A 163 17.06 9.43 -20.87
N LEU A 164 15.92 8.96 -21.39
CA LEU A 164 15.85 7.78 -22.24
C LEU A 164 16.57 8.01 -23.58
N GLU A 165 16.27 9.10 -24.26
CA GLU A 165 16.90 9.50 -25.52
C GLU A 165 18.42 9.68 -25.38
N GLY A 166 18.88 10.34 -24.30
CA GLY A 166 20.31 10.53 -24.00
C GLY A 166 21.07 9.21 -23.76
N ARG A 167 20.36 8.13 -23.43
CA ARG A 167 20.91 6.77 -23.29
C ARG A 167 20.79 5.95 -24.60
N GLY A 168 20.29 6.54 -25.67
CA GLY A 168 20.06 5.87 -26.94
C GLY A 168 18.88 4.89 -26.93
N VAL A 169 17.97 5.00 -25.96
CA VAL A 169 16.77 4.17 -25.88
C VAL A 169 15.73 4.71 -26.85
N ARG A 170 15.22 3.85 -27.74
CA ARG A 170 14.21 4.23 -28.71
C ARG A 170 12.85 4.37 -28.03
N VAL A 171 12.23 5.54 -28.14
CA VAL A 171 10.83 5.75 -27.78
C VAL A 171 10.00 5.64 -29.07
N GLY A 172 9.01 4.73 -29.09
CA GLY A 172 8.14 4.53 -30.26
C GLY A 172 6.89 5.38 -30.23
N THR A 173 6.33 5.60 -29.03
CA THR A 173 5.15 6.47 -28.85
C THR A 173 5.20 7.21 -27.50
N VAL A 174 4.53 8.37 -27.46
CA VAL A 174 4.22 9.10 -26.24
C VAL A 174 2.72 9.32 -26.20
N CYS A 175 2.10 9.04 -25.04
CA CYS A 175 0.64 9.15 -24.86
C CYS A 175 0.29 9.45 -23.41
N GLY A 176 -0.53 10.47 -23.18
CA GLY A 176 -1.03 10.78 -21.84
C GLY A 176 -1.86 9.63 -21.23
N ARG A 177 -1.72 9.43 -19.92
CA ARG A 177 -2.46 8.40 -19.18
C ARG A 177 -3.98 8.52 -19.29
N TYR A 178 -4.50 9.70 -19.58
CA TYR A 178 -5.92 9.94 -19.84
C TYR A 178 -6.47 9.04 -20.95
N PHE A 179 -5.67 8.72 -21.97
CA PHE A 179 -6.03 7.85 -23.08
C PHE A 179 -5.69 6.39 -22.80
N ALA A 180 -4.41 6.12 -22.56
CA ALA A 180 -3.91 4.73 -22.51
C ALA A 180 -4.08 4.03 -21.16
N MET A 181 -4.52 4.74 -20.11
CA MET A 181 -4.74 4.20 -18.77
C MET A 181 -6.16 4.49 -18.26
N ASP A 182 -7.15 4.49 -19.13
CA ASP A 182 -8.55 4.54 -18.73
C ASP A 182 -8.94 3.27 -17.97
N ARG A 183 -9.85 3.38 -16.99
CA ARG A 183 -10.39 2.25 -16.21
C ARG A 183 -11.91 2.19 -16.18
N ASP A 184 -12.56 3.15 -16.83
CA ASP A 184 -14.00 3.36 -16.79
C ASP A 184 -14.68 2.89 -18.09
N GLN A 185 -14.01 2.01 -18.85
CA GLN A 185 -14.50 1.44 -20.13
C GLN A 185 -14.77 2.48 -21.22
N ARG A 186 -14.03 3.58 -21.19
CA ARG A 186 -14.04 4.59 -22.25
C ARG A 186 -13.10 4.11 -23.38
N TRP A 187 -13.61 3.14 -24.13
CA TRP A 187 -12.82 2.42 -25.13
C TRP A 187 -12.32 3.26 -26.28
N ASP A 188 -13.00 4.39 -26.57
CA ASP A 188 -12.54 5.40 -27.51
C ASP A 188 -11.18 6.00 -27.12
N ARG A 189 -10.94 6.20 -25.82
CA ARG A 189 -9.64 6.65 -25.30
C ARG A 189 -8.58 5.56 -25.40
N THR A 190 -8.89 4.36 -24.90
CA THR A 190 -7.97 3.22 -24.95
C THR A 190 -7.57 2.91 -26.39
N ARG A 191 -8.51 2.97 -27.33
CA ARG A 191 -8.25 2.78 -28.76
C ARG A 191 -7.19 3.72 -29.30
N ARG A 192 -7.22 5.00 -28.93
CA ARG A 192 -6.23 5.98 -29.40
C ARG A 192 -4.80 5.62 -28.99
N GLY A 193 -4.60 5.18 -27.74
CA GLY A 193 -3.31 4.67 -27.28
C GLY A 193 -2.91 3.37 -27.99
N TYR A 194 -3.86 2.45 -28.18
CA TYR A 194 -3.67 1.21 -28.91
C TYR A 194 -3.26 1.46 -30.37
N ASP A 195 -4.00 2.31 -31.08
CA ASP A 195 -3.76 2.64 -32.48
C ASP A 195 -2.37 3.26 -32.69
N ALA A 196 -1.90 4.08 -31.76
CA ALA A 196 -0.54 4.62 -31.82
C ALA A 196 0.52 3.52 -31.69
N ILE A 197 0.35 2.58 -30.78
CA ILE A 197 1.31 1.51 -30.50
C ILE A 197 1.30 0.44 -31.59
N VAL A 198 0.12 0.04 -32.07
CA VAL A 198 -0.06 -1.10 -32.99
C VAL A 198 -0.07 -0.66 -34.46
N HIS A 199 -0.80 0.41 -34.76
CA HIS A 199 -1.00 0.85 -36.14
C HIS A 199 -0.10 2.02 -36.55
N GLY A 200 0.59 2.63 -35.57
CA GLY A 200 1.39 3.84 -35.81
C GLY A 200 0.52 5.05 -36.20
N ILE A 201 -0.71 5.12 -35.70
CA ILE A 201 -1.68 6.18 -35.93
C ILE A 201 -1.62 7.17 -34.76
N GLY A 202 -1.24 8.40 -35.06
CA GLY A 202 -1.12 9.49 -34.08
C GLY A 202 -0.45 10.70 -34.69
N GLU A 203 -0.29 11.75 -33.90
CA GLU A 203 0.52 12.88 -34.30
C GLU A 203 1.98 12.46 -34.50
N ARG A 204 2.75 13.21 -35.31
CA ARG A 204 4.13 12.87 -35.64
C ARG A 204 5.11 13.80 -34.97
N ALA A 205 6.20 13.22 -34.48
CA ALA A 205 7.36 13.98 -34.01
C ALA A 205 8.63 13.18 -34.28
N ASP A 206 9.74 13.83 -34.50
CA ASP A 206 11.03 13.20 -34.76
C ASP A 206 11.62 12.59 -33.48
N THR A 207 11.37 13.23 -32.34
CA THR A 207 11.81 12.76 -31.00
C THR A 207 10.68 12.85 -29.99
N ALA A 208 10.74 12.05 -28.93
CA ALA A 208 9.75 12.07 -27.84
C ALA A 208 9.81 13.42 -27.08
N SER A 209 10.99 13.95 -26.87
CA SER A 209 11.17 15.28 -26.28
C SER A 209 10.54 16.38 -27.11
N ALA A 210 10.65 16.34 -28.45
CA ALA A 210 9.99 17.30 -29.34
C ALA A 210 8.45 17.18 -29.27
N ALA A 211 7.90 15.95 -29.18
CA ALA A 211 6.48 15.72 -29.01
C ALA A 211 5.94 16.37 -27.72
N ILE A 212 6.63 16.14 -26.60
CA ILE A 212 6.23 16.68 -25.30
C ILE A 212 6.36 18.20 -25.24
N ARG A 213 7.45 18.76 -25.76
CA ARG A 213 7.61 20.23 -25.85
C ARG A 213 6.47 20.87 -26.63
N ARG A 214 6.08 20.28 -27.78
CA ARG A 214 4.96 20.77 -28.58
C ARG A 214 3.64 20.72 -27.81
N ALA A 215 3.40 19.67 -26.99
CA ALA A 215 2.23 19.61 -26.14
C ALA A 215 2.24 20.72 -25.06
N TYR A 216 3.38 20.95 -24.42
CA TYR A 216 3.52 22.00 -23.39
C TYR A 216 3.36 23.40 -23.98
N GLU A 217 3.90 23.68 -25.20
CA GLU A 217 3.70 24.93 -25.93
C GLU A 217 2.21 25.17 -26.26
N ALA A 218 1.44 24.10 -26.46
CA ALA A 218 -0.01 24.16 -26.61
C ALA A 218 -0.80 24.24 -25.29
N GLY A 219 -0.12 24.30 -24.12
CA GLY A 219 -0.75 24.36 -22.81
C GLY A 219 -1.28 23.00 -22.31
N VAL A 220 -0.85 21.89 -22.92
CA VAL A 220 -1.28 20.53 -22.55
C VAL A 220 -0.24 19.89 -21.65
N GLY A 221 -0.64 19.55 -20.41
CA GLY A 221 0.20 18.83 -19.47
C GLY A 221 0.22 17.32 -19.72
N ASP A 222 1.13 16.63 -19.03
CA ASP A 222 1.45 15.20 -19.20
C ASP A 222 0.23 14.30 -19.27
N GLU A 223 -0.76 14.49 -18.39
CA GLU A 223 -1.94 13.62 -18.32
C GLU A 223 -2.72 13.55 -19.63
N PHE A 224 -2.76 14.65 -20.37
CA PHE A 224 -3.63 14.84 -21.53
C PHE A 224 -2.88 14.89 -22.87
N ILE A 225 -1.60 14.54 -22.90
CA ILE A 225 -0.83 14.50 -24.14
C ILE A 225 -1.49 13.53 -25.11
N GLU A 226 -1.89 14.05 -26.28
CA GLU A 226 -2.43 13.26 -27.37
C GLU A 226 -1.40 12.21 -27.85
N PRO A 227 -1.84 11.06 -28.39
CA PRO A 227 -0.89 10.05 -28.86
C PRO A 227 0.02 10.56 -29.97
N PHE A 228 1.32 10.54 -29.71
CA PHE A 228 2.37 10.80 -30.69
C PHE A 228 3.06 9.49 -31.10
N VAL A 229 3.37 9.40 -32.38
CA VAL A 229 4.23 8.36 -32.95
C VAL A 229 5.58 8.99 -33.29
N ILE A 230 6.66 8.41 -32.79
CA ILE A 230 8.00 8.99 -32.83
C ILE A 230 8.84 8.36 -33.96
N GLY A 231 9.38 9.20 -34.81
CA GLY A 231 10.19 8.79 -35.96
C GLY A 231 9.41 8.00 -37.00
N ASP A 232 10.02 6.94 -37.58
CA ASP A 232 9.35 6.10 -38.56
C ASP A 232 8.31 5.20 -37.88
N PRO A 233 7.02 5.31 -38.25
CA PRO A 233 5.94 4.52 -37.68
C PRO A 233 6.07 3.03 -37.93
N THR A 234 6.73 2.62 -39.00
CA THR A 234 6.86 1.21 -39.36
C THR A 234 7.90 0.48 -38.52
N GLU A 235 8.82 1.20 -37.92
CA GLU A 235 9.90 0.66 -37.10
C GLU A 235 9.58 0.60 -35.60
N GLY A 236 8.69 1.48 -35.12
CA GLY A 236 8.34 1.60 -33.68
C GLY A 236 7.05 0.90 -33.27
N ARG A 237 6.26 0.36 -34.22
CA ARG A 237 4.97 -0.28 -33.92
C ARG A 237 5.11 -1.73 -33.44
N LEU A 238 4.19 -2.15 -32.58
CA LEU A 238 4.08 -3.51 -32.07
C LEU A 238 3.53 -4.45 -33.16
N ARG A 239 4.20 -5.60 -33.38
CA ARG A 239 3.82 -6.64 -34.31
C ARG A 239 3.48 -7.95 -33.59
N PRO A 240 2.77 -8.89 -34.25
CA PRO A 240 2.38 -10.18 -33.63
C PRO A 240 3.55 -11.01 -33.09
N GLU A 241 4.69 -10.96 -33.77
CA GLU A 241 5.89 -11.74 -33.44
C GLU A 241 6.83 -11.10 -32.41
N ASP A 242 6.52 -9.87 -31.99
CA ASP A 242 7.32 -9.11 -31.02
C ASP A 242 7.09 -9.59 -29.57
N GLY A 243 8.04 -9.27 -28.71
CA GLY A 243 7.87 -9.39 -27.26
C GLY A 243 7.28 -8.12 -26.66
N LEU A 244 6.45 -8.25 -25.64
CA LEU A 244 5.84 -7.12 -24.92
C LEU A 244 5.94 -7.32 -23.41
N ILE A 245 6.41 -6.32 -22.68
CA ILE A 245 6.33 -6.27 -21.23
C ILE A 245 5.58 -5.00 -20.81
N PHE A 246 4.50 -5.20 -20.05
CA PHE A 246 3.77 -4.06 -19.43
C PHE A 246 4.28 -3.87 -18.00
N TRP A 247 4.95 -2.74 -17.69
CA TRP A 247 5.67 -2.58 -16.42
C TRP A 247 4.88 -1.91 -15.29
N ASN A 248 3.61 -1.57 -15.47
CA ASN A 248 2.78 -1.09 -14.36
C ASN A 248 2.59 -2.20 -13.32
N PHE A 249 2.84 -1.89 -12.04
CA PHE A 249 2.62 -2.83 -10.95
C PHE A 249 1.23 -2.67 -10.29
N ARG A 250 0.50 -1.59 -10.53
CA ARG A 250 -0.89 -1.42 -10.10
C ARG A 250 -1.85 -1.79 -11.23
N PRO A 251 -2.79 -2.74 -10.98
CA PRO A 251 -3.58 -3.38 -12.05
C PRO A 251 -4.64 -2.50 -12.67
N ASP A 252 -5.34 -1.68 -11.89
CA ASP A 252 -6.64 -1.08 -12.22
C ASP A 252 -6.67 -0.34 -13.56
N ARG A 253 -5.62 0.43 -13.88
CA ARG A 253 -5.50 1.22 -15.10
C ARG A 253 -4.71 0.55 -16.22
N ALA A 254 -4.07 -0.59 -15.96
CA ALA A 254 -3.37 -1.35 -16.98
C ALA A 254 -4.29 -2.36 -17.71
N ARG A 255 -5.45 -2.68 -17.15
CA ARG A 255 -6.35 -3.73 -17.62
C ARG A 255 -6.83 -3.52 -19.05
N GLN A 256 -7.36 -2.36 -19.38
CA GLN A 256 -8.02 -2.15 -20.68
C GLN A 256 -7.04 -2.26 -21.84
N LEU A 257 -5.89 -1.61 -21.75
CA LEU A 257 -4.88 -1.69 -22.81
C LEU A 257 -4.28 -3.10 -22.92
N THR A 258 -4.03 -3.77 -21.79
CA THR A 258 -3.59 -5.17 -21.77
C THR A 258 -4.62 -6.09 -22.41
N GLN A 259 -5.91 -5.91 -22.11
CA GLN A 259 -6.99 -6.68 -22.74
C GLN A 259 -7.00 -6.49 -24.26
N ALA A 260 -6.83 -5.25 -24.72
CA ALA A 260 -6.77 -4.97 -26.15
C ALA A 260 -5.57 -5.65 -26.83
N PHE A 261 -4.44 -5.84 -26.16
CA PHE A 261 -3.29 -6.56 -26.73
C PHE A 261 -3.43 -8.08 -26.70
N SER A 262 -4.01 -8.64 -25.64
CA SER A 262 -3.88 -10.07 -25.35
C SER A 262 -5.15 -10.90 -25.46
N ASP A 263 -6.34 -10.31 -25.27
CA ASP A 263 -7.60 -11.04 -25.23
C ASP A 263 -8.05 -11.44 -26.64
N PRO A 264 -8.16 -12.75 -26.93
CA PRO A 264 -8.69 -13.22 -28.22
C PRO A 264 -10.17 -12.88 -28.44
N GLN A 265 -10.94 -12.68 -27.36
CA GLN A 265 -12.37 -12.41 -27.39
C GLN A 265 -12.70 -10.90 -27.26
N PHE A 266 -11.68 -10.05 -27.32
CA PHE A 266 -11.87 -8.60 -27.21
C PHE A 266 -12.71 -8.06 -28.36
N ASP A 267 -13.79 -7.37 -28.05
CA ASP A 267 -14.79 -6.85 -28.99
C ASP A 267 -15.16 -5.37 -28.78
N ALA A 268 -14.51 -4.68 -27.85
CA ALA A 268 -14.86 -3.31 -27.50
C ALA A 268 -14.53 -2.28 -28.62
N PHE A 269 -13.57 -2.62 -29.50
CA PHE A 269 -13.30 -1.90 -30.75
C PHE A 269 -12.63 -2.83 -31.77
N ASP A 270 -12.76 -2.52 -33.04
CA ASP A 270 -12.10 -3.25 -34.12
C ASP A 270 -10.58 -3.05 -34.07
N ARG A 271 -9.86 -4.17 -34.06
CA ARG A 271 -8.39 -4.20 -33.98
C ARG A 271 -7.72 -4.53 -35.32
N ASP A 272 -8.52 -4.66 -36.42
CA ASP A 272 -8.09 -5.12 -37.72
C ASP A 272 -7.33 -6.47 -37.66
N THR A 273 -6.02 -6.39 -37.57
CA THR A 273 -5.15 -7.55 -37.29
C THR A 273 -4.63 -7.39 -35.88
N ALA A 274 -5.28 -8.07 -34.89
CA ALA A 274 -4.86 -8.03 -33.51
C ALA A 274 -3.48 -8.67 -33.33
N PRO A 275 -2.40 -7.90 -33.03
CA PRO A 275 -1.17 -8.51 -32.60
C PRO A 275 -1.44 -9.22 -31.27
N ARG A 276 -0.99 -10.45 -31.15
CA ARG A 276 -0.94 -11.17 -29.89
C ARG A 276 0.54 -11.40 -29.58
N PRO A 277 1.23 -10.36 -29.11
CA PRO A 277 2.65 -10.47 -28.85
C PRO A 277 2.92 -11.50 -27.76
N ALA A 278 4.15 -11.99 -27.71
CA ALA A 278 4.65 -12.74 -26.57
C ALA A 278 4.70 -11.80 -25.37
N MET A 279 3.68 -11.83 -24.49
CA MET A 279 3.45 -10.80 -23.48
C MET A 279 3.69 -11.30 -22.06
N ALA A 280 4.30 -10.46 -21.23
CA ALA A 280 4.32 -10.57 -19.77
C ALA A 280 3.84 -9.26 -19.11
N ILE A 281 3.30 -9.41 -17.89
CA ILE A 281 2.82 -8.29 -17.07
C ILE A 281 3.56 -8.26 -15.73
N MET A 282 3.77 -7.06 -15.20
CA MET A 282 4.51 -6.89 -13.95
C MET A 282 3.81 -7.55 -12.77
N THR A 283 2.51 -7.37 -12.65
CA THR A 283 1.68 -7.97 -11.59
C THR A 283 0.41 -8.58 -12.21
N ARG A 284 -0.33 -9.39 -11.45
CA ARG A 284 -1.57 -9.98 -11.93
C ARG A 284 -2.66 -8.91 -12.06
N TYR A 285 -3.05 -8.60 -13.30
CA TYR A 285 -4.08 -7.58 -13.58
C TYR A 285 -5.50 -8.14 -13.50
N ARG A 286 -5.70 -9.43 -13.84
CA ARG A 286 -6.95 -10.18 -13.64
C ARG A 286 -6.62 -11.64 -13.37
N SER A 287 -7.40 -12.26 -12.49
CA SER A 287 -7.22 -13.67 -12.08
C SER A 287 -7.38 -14.66 -13.22
N GLU A 288 -8.30 -14.38 -14.15
CA GLU A 288 -8.63 -15.23 -15.28
C GLU A 288 -7.63 -15.19 -16.44
N TRP A 289 -6.67 -14.26 -16.45
CA TRP A 289 -5.68 -14.16 -17.52
C TRP A 289 -4.49 -15.10 -17.31
N SER A 290 -4.16 -15.86 -18.37
CA SER A 290 -3.02 -16.79 -18.36
C SER A 290 -1.69 -16.15 -18.77
N LEU A 291 -1.55 -14.82 -18.69
CA LEU A 291 -0.31 -14.13 -19.00
C LEU A 291 0.76 -14.44 -17.94
N PRO A 292 2.03 -14.59 -18.34
CA PRO A 292 3.15 -14.60 -17.39
C PRO A 292 3.15 -13.37 -16.51
N VAL A 293 3.23 -13.57 -15.19
CA VAL A 293 3.21 -12.53 -14.15
C VAL A 293 4.55 -12.52 -13.43
N ALA A 294 5.22 -11.37 -13.44
CA ALA A 294 6.55 -11.26 -12.81
C ALA A 294 6.48 -11.27 -11.28
N PHE A 295 5.48 -10.60 -10.71
CA PHE A 295 5.29 -10.51 -9.27
C PHE A 295 3.83 -10.78 -8.91
N GLU A 296 3.57 -11.97 -8.39
CA GLU A 296 2.24 -12.32 -7.87
C GLU A 296 1.95 -11.57 -6.57
N ALA A 297 0.65 -11.35 -6.28
CA ALA A 297 0.25 -10.84 -4.98
C ALA A 297 0.75 -11.77 -3.87
N GLU A 298 1.24 -11.22 -2.79
CA GLU A 298 1.63 -12.01 -1.63
C GLU A 298 0.37 -12.51 -0.91
N ASN A 299 0.32 -13.81 -0.69
CA ASN A 299 -0.71 -14.40 0.15
C ASN A 299 -0.20 -14.40 1.59
N VAL A 300 -0.68 -13.44 2.37
CA VAL A 300 -0.26 -13.30 3.77
C VAL A 300 -1.00 -14.33 4.62
N ARG A 301 -0.43 -15.53 4.72
CA ARG A 301 -0.94 -16.64 5.52
C ARG A 301 -0.18 -16.76 6.85
N HIS A 302 -0.77 -17.53 7.77
CA HIS A 302 -0.21 -17.83 9.08
C HIS A 302 0.02 -16.61 9.96
N GLY A 303 -0.91 -15.61 9.86
CA GLY A 303 -0.97 -14.47 10.75
C GLY A 303 -1.56 -14.81 12.13
N LEU A 304 -1.70 -13.79 12.98
CA LEU A 304 -2.13 -13.95 14.37
C LEU A 304 -3.55 -14.53 14.47
N SER A 305 -4.51 -14.02 13.71
CA SER A 305 -5.89 -14.51 13.67
C SER A 305 -5.98 -15.98 13.21
N GLU A 306 -5.23 -16.35 12.16
CA GLU A 306 -5.16 -17.72 11.67
C GLU A 306 -4.52 -18.64 12.72
N THR A 307 -3.52 -18.15 13.46
CA THR A 307 -2.89 -18.90 14.56
C THR A 307 -3.88 -19.19 15.69
N VAL A 308 -4.67 -18.20 16.11
CA VAL A 308 -5.70 -18.37 17.14
C VAL A 308 -6.77 -19.37 16.68
N SER A 309 -7.23 -19.27 15.43
CA SER A 309 -8.16 -20.21 14.81
C SER A 309 -7.58 -21.64 14.76
N ALA A 310 -6.32 -21.80 14.35
CA ALA A 310 -5.64 -23.11 14.32
C ALA A 310 -5.49 -23.77 15.70
N MET A 311 -5.49 -22.99 16.77
CA MET A 311 -5.57 -23.49 18.15
C MET A 311 -6.99 -23.92 18.55
N GLY A 312 -8.00 -23.80 17.67
CA GLY A 312 -9.40 -24.08 17.97
C GLY A 312 -10.02 -23.08 18.95
N ARG A 313 -9.48 -21.84 19.04
CA ARG A 313 -9.90 -20.85 20.02
C ARG A 313 -10.70 -19.72 19.37
N LYS A 314 -11.55 -19.08 20.16
CA LYS A 314 -12.39 -17.96 19.72
C LYS A 314 -11.60 -16.65 19.73
N GLN A 315 -12.01 -15.74 18.86
CA GLN A 315 -11.48 -14.38 18.78
C GLN A 315 -12.55 -13.38 18.38
N LEU A 316 -12.35 -12.12 18.76
CA LEU A 316 -13.26 -11.02 18.47
C LEU A 316 -12.49 -9.82 17.90
N HIS A 317 -12.97 -9.30 16.77
CA HIS A 317 -12.42 -8.12 16.13
C HIS A 317 -13.41 -6.96 16.26
N VAL A 318 -12.98 -5.82 16.81
CA VAL A 318 -13.85 -4.71 17.18
C VAL A 318 -13.31 -3.42 16.60
N ALA A 319 -14.13 -2.69 15.84
CA ALA A 319 -13.84 -1.33 15.40
C ALA A 319 -15.11 -0.59 15.03
N GLU A 320 -15.01 0.72 14.91
CA GLU A 320 -16.04 1.50 14.25
C GLU A 320 -15.89 1.46 12.71
N THR A 321 -16.93 1.92 11.98
CA THR A 321 -17.06 1.76 10.52
C THR A 321 -15.80 2.16 9.75
N GLU A 322 -15.18 3.28 10.11
CA GLU A 322 -13.98 3.81 9.42
C GLU A 322 -12.76 2.87 9.49
N LYS A 323 -12.67 2.08 10.54
CA LYS A 323 -11.52 1.19 10.78
C LYS A 323 -11.88 -0.30 10.82
N TYR A 324 -13.12 -0.65 10.43
CA TYR A 324 -13.56 -2.04 10.43
C TYR A 324 -12.74 -2.94 9.49
N ALA A 325 -12.47 -2.47 8.26
CA ALA A 325 -11.66 -3.20 7.31
C ALA A 325 -10.21 -3.42 7.81
N HIS A 326 -9.69 -2.50 8.63
CA HIS A 326 -8.32 -2.57 9.14
C HIS A 326 -8.15 -3.71 10.14
N VAL A 327 -9.06 -3.86 11.10
CA VAL A 327 -9.01 -4.98 12.07
C VAL A 327 -9.52 -6.31 11.50
N THR A 328 -10.14 -6.32 10.32
CA THR A 328 -10.67 -7.54 9.67
C THR A 328 -9.82 -7.90 8.45
N TYR A 329 -10.12 -7.34 7.29
CA TYR A 329 -9.47 -7.67 6.02
C TYR A 329 -7.95 -7.53 6.06
N PHE A 330 -7.43 -6.35 6.46
CA PHE A 330 -5.99 -6.10 6.47
C PHE A 330 -5.26 -6.88 7.55
N PHE A 331 -5.80 -6.90 8.78
CA PHE A 331 -5.22 -7.66 9.88
C PHE A 331 -5.19 -9.17 9.58
N ASN A 332 -6.17 -9.67 8.84
CA ASN A 332 -6.27 -11.06 8.38
C ASN A 332 -5.46 -11.35 7.11
N GLY A 333 -4.52 -10.48 6.73
CA GLY A 333 -3.64 -10.73 5.60
C GLY A 333 -4.30 -10.62 4.22
N GLY A 334 -5.40 -9.85 4.10
CA GLY A 334 -6.18 -9.68 2.87
C GLY A 334 -7.29 -10.73 2.71
N GLN A 335 -7.64 -11.46 3.78
CA GLN A 335 -8.72 -12.42 3.78
C GLN A 335 -10.03 -11.78 4.22
N GLU A 336 -11.04 -11.79 3.32
CA GLU A 336 -12.37 -11.23 3.60
C GLU A 336 -13.19 -12.15 4.53
N THR A 337 -13.13 -13.46 4.28
CA THR A 337 -13.87 -14.45 5.07
C THR A 337 -13.27 -14.58 6.47
N PRO A 338 -14.09 -14.49 7.53
CA PRO A 338 -13.64 -14.74 8.90
C PRO A 338 -12.97 -16.12 9.05
N PHE A 339 -11.98 -16.21 9.91
CA PHE A 339 -11.42 -17.51 10.33
C PHE A 339 -12.40 -18.26 11.26
N ASP A 340 -12.24 -19.56 11.37
CA ASP A 340 -13.04 -20.36 12.31
C ASP A 340 -12.86 -19.83 13.74
N GLY A 341 -13.97 -19.54 14.42
CA GLY A 341 -13.99 -18.94 15.76
C GLY A 341 -13.81 -17.42 15.80
N GLU A 342 -13.68 -16.75 14.64
CA GLU A 342 -13.62 -15.30 14.54
C GLU A 342 -15.04 -14.71 14.51
N GLU A 343 -15.30 -13.80 15.43
CA GLU A 343 -16.48 -12.93 15.43
C GLU A 343 -16.05 -11.48 15.23
N ARG A 344 -16.95 -10.67 14.68
CA ARG A 344 -16.70 -9.27 14.32
C ARG A 344 -17.77 -8.39 14.91
N LEU A 345 -17.37 -7.34 15.62
CA LEU A 345 -18.27 -6.32 16.17
C LEU A 345 -18.00 -4.99 15.46
N LEU A 346 -18.96 -4.60 14.64
CA LEU A 346 -18.95 -3.29 13.95
C LEU A 346 -19.78 -2.29 14.77
N VAL A 347 -19.15 -1.18 15.16
CA VAL A 347 -19.82 -0.02 15.74
C VAL A 347 -19.97 1.05 14.67
N GLN A 348 -21.17 1.62 14.49
CA GLN A 348 -21.38 2.64 13.46
C GLN A 348 -20.67 3.95 13.85
N SER A 349 -19.85 4.48 12.94
CA SER A 349 -19.27 5.83 13.09
C SER A 349 -20.35 6.92 12.99
N PRO A 350 -20.15 8.10 13.58
CA PRO A 350 -21.12 9.19 13.52
C PRO A 350 -21.44 9.59 12.07
N GLN A 351 -22.71 9.57 11.71
CA GLN A 351 -23.19 9.92 10.37
C GLN A 351 -23.83 11.31 10.29
N HIS A 352 -23.93 12.01 11.43
CA HIS A 352 -24.60 13.30 11.56
C HIS A 352 -23.68 14.51 11.43
N VAL A 353 -22.37 14.27 11.26
CA VAL A 353 -21.33 15.30 11.11
C VAL A 353 -20.68 15.20 9.73
N ALA A 354 -20.20 16.33 9.21
CA ALA A 354 -19.47 16.36 7.95
C ALA A 354 -18.01 15.96 8.12
N THR A 355 -17.41 16.37 9.22
CA THR A 355 -16.03 16.06 9.60
C THR A 355 -15.95 15.71 11.08
N TYR A 356 -14.99 14.87 11.46
CA TYR A 356 -14.92 14.32 12.84
C TYR A 356 -14.40 15.29 13.90
N ASP A 357 -13.94 16.47 13.53
CA ASP A 357 -13.69 17.55 14.50
C ASP A 357 -14.96 18.10 15.17
N GLU A 358 -16.13 17.90 14.52
CA GLU A 358 -17.45 18.23 15.08
C GLU A 358 -17.90 17.20 16.13
N ALA A 359 -17.41 15.96 16.08
CA ALA A 359 -17.69 14.86 17.02
C ALA A 359 -16.45 14.03 17.29
N PRO A 360 -15.41 14.61 17.98
CA PRO A 360 -14.10 13.97 18.11
C PRO A 360 -14.08 12.72 19.00
N GLU A 361 -15.08 12.52 19.84
CA GLU A 361 -15.32 11.27 20.56
C GLU A 361 -15.66 10.10 19.62
N MET A 362 -16.13 10.40 18.42
CA MET A 362 -16.56 9.43 17.42
C MET A 362 -17.43 8.33 18.03
N SER A 363 -17.13 7.07 17.82
CA SER A 363 -17.86 5.95 18.44
C SER A 363 -17.02 5.17 19.46
N ALA A 364 -15.97 5.81 20.02
CA ALA A 364 -15.06 5.16 20.95
C ALA A 364 -15.75 4.55 22.17
N ILE A 365 -16.78 5.22 22.71
CA ILE A 365 -17.56 4.71 23.84
C ILE A 365 -18.27 3.40 23.46
N GLY A 366 -18.86 3.33 22.27
CA GLY A 366 -19.51 2.11 21.79
C GLY A 366 -18.53 0.95 21.56
N VAL A 367 -17.33 1.26 21.06
CA VAL A 367 -16.22 0.29 20.93
C VAL A 367 -15.82 -0.23 22.31
N ARG A 368 -15.57 0.66 23.29
CA ARG A 368 -15.28 0.31 24.67
C ARG A 368 -16.37 -0.59 25.29
N ASP A 369 -17.64 -0.23 25.15
CA ASP A 369 -18.76 -0.98 25.73
C ASP A 369 -18.81 -2.40 25.18
N GLY A 370 -18.62 -2.56 23.86
CA GLY A 370 -18.53 -3.85 23.21
C GLY A 370 -17.40 -4.72 23.75
N VAL A 371 -16.22 -4.13 23.93
CA VAL A 371 -15.03 -4.82 24.47
C VAL A 371 -15.23 -5.20 25.93
N VAL A 372 -15.70 -4.31 26.79
CA VAL A 372 -15.96 -4.57 28.21
C VAL A 372 -17.01 -5.66 28.38
N HIS A 373 -18.08 -5.63 27.58
CA HIS A 373 -19.10 -6.68 27.56
C HIS A 373 -18.48 -8.04 27.16
N ALA A 374 -17.66 -8.06 26.11
CA ALA A 374 -17.01 -9.29 25.65
C ALA A 374 -16.07 -9.87 26.73
N LEU A 375 -15.27 -9.04 27.37
CA LEU A 375 -14.38 -9.46 28.47
C LEU A 375 -15.14 -10.07 29.65
N ALA A 376 -16.35 -9.58 29.94
CA ALA A 376 -17.19 -10.09 31.03
C ALA A 376 -17.98 -11.34 30.67
N ALA A 377 -18.42 -11.49 29.41
CA ALA A 377 -19.39 -12.51 29.00
C ALA A 377 -18.79 -13.65 28.16
N ARG A 378 -17.56 -13.52 27.66
CA ARG A 378 -16.94 -14.41 26.67
C ARG A 378 -15.60 -14.95 27.17
N ASP A 379 -15.17 -16.04 26.55
CA ASP A 379 -13.88 -16.70 26.79
C ASP A 379 -12.90 -16.56 25.61
N ASP A 380 -13.02 -15.47 24.83
CA ASP A 380 -12.14 -15.24 23.68
C ASP A 380 -10.67 -15.30 24.10
N ALA A 381 -9.88 -16.02 23.31
CA ALA A 381 -8.44 -16.07 23.50
C ALA A 381 -7.75 -14.81 23.02
N PHE A 382 -8.33 -14.18 21.99
CA PHE A 382 -7.81 -12.99 21.37
C PHE A 382 -8.92 -11.99 21.09
N ILE A 383 -8.67 -10.73 21.43
CA ILE A 383 -9.52 -9.60 21.06
C ILE A 383 -8.61 -8.56 20.40
N VAL A 384 -8.92 -8.14 19.18
CA VAL A 384 -8.27 -6.99 18.56
C VAL A 384 -9.25 -5.84 18.45
N VAL A 385 -8.79 -4.65 18.81
CA VAL A 385 -9.61 -3.44 18.90
C VAL A 385 -8.90 -2.30 18.19
N ASN A 386 -9.64 -1.50 17.43
CA ASN A 386 -9.13 -0.23 16.88
C ASN A 386 -9.95 0.94 17.42
N PHE A 387 -9.25 1.99 17.87
CA PHE A 387 -9.80 3.31 18.16
C PHE A 387 -9.38 4.27 17.05
N ALA A 388 -10.34 4.78 16.28
CA ALA A 388 -10.11 5.58 15.08
C ALA A 388 -9.75 7.06 15.37
N ASN A 389 -9.96 7.53 16.59
CA ASN A 389 -10.05 8.96 16.92
C ASN A 389 -8.78 9.76 16.57
N ALA A 390 -7.59 9.31 16.96
CA ALA A 390 -6.37 10.08 16.74
C ALA A 390 -6.06 10.24 15.25
N ASP A 391 -6.36 9.23 14.42
CA ASP A 391 -6.18 9.32 12.98
C ASP A 391 -7.28 10.16 12.30
N MET A 392 -8.54 9.77 12.46
CA MET A 392 -9.65 10.39 11.74
C MET A 392 -9.86 11.85 12.11
N VAL A 393 -9.70 12.21 13.39
CA VAL A 393 -9.76 13.60 13.83
C VAL A 393 -8.46 14.33 13.46
N GLY A 394 -7.30 13.65 13.50
CA GLY A 394 -6.01 14.18 13.05
C GLY A 394 -6.06 14.69 11.61
N HIS A 395 -6.72 13.96 10.73
CA HIS A 395 -6.91 14.35 9.32
C HIS A 395 -7.71 15.66 9.11
N THR A 396 -8.41 16.14 10.13
CA THR A 396 -9.13 17.43 10.06
C THR A 396 -8.18 18.63 10.24
N GLY A 397 -6.98 18.43 10.81
CA GLY A 397 -6.05 19.50 11.15
C GLY A 397 -6.45 20.34 12.37
N VAL A 398 -7.55 19.97 13.06
CA VAL A 398 -8.06 20.71 14.23
C VAL A 398 -7.48 20.13 15.52
N VAL A 399 -6.35 20.67 15.97
CA VAL A 399 -5.61 20.16 17.15
C VAL A 399 -6.47 20.01 18.40
N SER A 400 -7.31 21.00 18.71
CA SER A 400 -8.17 20.95 19.90
C SER A 400 -9.24 19.85 19.84
N ALA A 401 -9.66 19.45 18.66
CA ALA A 401 -10.56 18.33 18.46
C ALA A 401 -9.82 17.00 18.63
N ALA A 402 -8.61 16.87 18.03
CA ALA A 402 -7.78 15.69 18.19
C ALA A 402 -7.42 15.44 19.67
N VAL A 403 -7.10 16.50 20.44
CA VAL A 403 -6.90 16.42 21.90
C VAL A 403 -8.12 15.79 22.58
N ARG A 404 -9.35 16.28 22.31
CA ARG A 404 -10.57 15.71 22.91
C ARG A 404 -10.81 14.25 22.50
N GLY A 405 -10.53 13.92 21.23
CA GLY A 405 -10.63 12.55 20.74
C GLY A 405 -9.68 11.60 21.49
N ILE A 406 -8.43 12.00 21.69
CA ILE A 406 -7.42 11.24 22.43
C ILE A 406 -7.79 11.10 23.91
N GLU A 407 -8.28 12.16 24.55
CA GLU A 407 -8.76 12.12 25.94
C GLU A 407 -9.95 11.16 26.11
N THR A 408 -10.84 11.09 25.12
CA THR A 408 -11.95 10.12 25.09
C THR A 408 -11.41 8.68 25.01
N VAL A 409 -10.43 8.44 24.16
CA VAL A 409 -9.76 7.12 24.06
C VAL A 409 -9.06 6.76 25.38
N ASP A 410 -8.40 7.72 26.02
CA ASP A 410 -7.76 7.48 27.34
C ASP A 410 -8.77 7.01 28.39
N GLN A 411 -9.95 7.67 28.46
CA GLN A 411 -11.02 7.23 29.37
C GLN A 411 -11.49 5.82 29.06
N CYS A 412 -11.71 5.50 27.78
CA CYS A 412 -12.05 4.14 27.34
C CYS A 412 -10.99 3.12 27.71
N MET A 413 -9.72 3.47 27.58
CA MET A 413 -8.59 2.62 27.95
C MET A 413 -8.54 2.30 29.45
N GLY A 414 -8.89 3.25 30.32
CA GLY A 414 -8.99 3.03 31.76
C GLY A 414 -10.02 1.92 32.11
N GLU A 415 -11.18 1.95 31.45
CA GLU A 415 -12.25 0.95 31.68
C GLU A 415 -11.88 -0.43 31.08
N ILE A 416 -11.29 -0.44 29.86
CA ILE A 416 -10.82 -1.68 29.24
C ILE A 416 -9.72 -2.33 30.08
N ARG A 417 -8.75 -1.56 30.60
CA ARG A 417 -7.70 -2.05 31.47
C ARG A 417 -8.25 -2.70 32.73
N ALA A 418 -9.21 -2.04 33.36
CA ALA A 418 -9.87 -2.58 34.56
C ALA A 418 -10.63 -3.89 34.26
N ALA A 419 -11.38 -3.95 33.16
CA ALA A 419 -12.10 -5.14 32.72
C ALA A 419 -11.16 -6.29 32.34
N ALA A 420 -10.08 -6.01 31.60
CA ALA A 420 -9.06 -7.00 31.22
C ALA A 420 -8.38 -7.60 32.47
N SER A 421 -8.00 -6.75 33.45
CA SER A 421 -7.44 -7.20 34.71
C SER A 421 -8.40 -8.09 35.49
N ALA A 422 -9.69 -7.71 35.60
CA ALA A 422 -10.71 -8.51 36.29
C ALA A 422 -10.95 -9.86 35.60
N ALA A 423 -10.88 -9.91 34.28
CA ALA A 423 -11.02 -11.13 33.47
C ALA A 423 -9.74 -11.96 33.38
N GLY A 424 -8.62 -11.49 33.92
CA GLY A 424 -7.32 -12.15 33.84
C GLY A 424 -6.79 -12.21 32.39
N VAL A 425 -7.06 -11.20 31.57
CA VAL A 425 -6.63 -11.09 30.17
C VAL A 425 -5.44 -10.13 30.10
N LEU A 426 -4.40 -10.48 29.31
CA LEU A 426 -3.26 -9.61 29.07
C LEU A 426 -3.68 -8.45 28.16
N LEU A 427 -3.42 -7.21 28.55
CA LEU A 427 -3.64 -6.05 27.72
C LEU A 427 -2.32 -5.64 27.06
N ALA A 428 -2.36 -5.49 25.73
CA ALA A 428 -1.32 -4.89 24.92
C ALA A 428 -1.90 -3.69 24.16
N VAL A 429 -1.15 -2.60 24.05
CA VAL A 429 -1.55 -1.36 23.36
C VAL A 429 -0.46 -0.95 22.40
N THR A 430 -0.84 -0.60 21.18
CA THR A 430 0.06 -0.06 20.15
C THR A 430 -0.69 0.94 19.26
N ALA A 431 0.00 1.48 18.27
CA ALA A 431 -0.59 2.17 17.14
C ALA A 431 -0.05 1.57 15.84
N ASP A 432 -0.66 1.90 14.74
CA ASP A 432 -0.33 1.38 13.41
C ASP A 432 0.51 2.36 12.57
N HIS A 433 0.41 3.66 12.85
CA HIS A 433 1.21 4.76 12.32
C HIS A 433 1.02 6.02 13.16
N GLY A 434 1.76 7.09 12.86
CA GLY A 434 1.57 8.41 13.45
C GLY A 434 0.71 9.32 12.57
N ASN A 435 0.01 10.27 13.23
CA ASN A 435 -0.77 11.34 12.62
C ASN A 435 -0.89 12.52 13.61
N SER A 436 -1.60 12.32 14.73
CA SER A 436 -1.99 13.38 15.67
C SER A 436 -0.84 13.97 16.50
N GLU A 437 0.35 13.38 16.47
CA GLU A 437 1.53 13.94 17.13
C GLU A 437 2.22 15.05 16.33
N TYR A 438 1.75 15.30 15.07
CA TYR A 438 2.31 16.34 14.20
C TYR A 438 1.23 16.93 13.28
N MET A 439 0.45 17.88 13.81
CA MET A 439 -0.71 18.48 13.13
C MET A 439 -0.50 19.93 12.67
N ILE A 440 0.69 20.49 12.87
CA ILE A 440 1.03 21.85 12.43
C ILE A 440 2.40 21.84 11.78
N GLU A 441 2.46 22.37 10.54
CA GLU A 441 3.68 22.56 9.78
C GLU A 441 4.51 23.73 10.32
N PRO A 442 5.83 23.83 9.99
CA PRO A 442 6.70 24.92 10.45
C PRO A 442 6.23 26.32 10.04
N ASP A 443 5.45 26.44 8.99
CA ASP A 443 4.85 27.70 8.52
C ASP A 443 3.53 28.05 9.23
N GLY A 444 3.07 27.19 10.16
CA GLY A 444 1.84 27.34 10.92
C GLY A 444 0.59 26.79 10.20
N SER A 445 0.71 26.25 9.00
CA SER A 445 -0.41 25.60 8.31
C SER A 445 -0.76 24.25 8.96
N PRO A 446 -2.04 23.81 8.87
CA PRO A 446 -2.42 22.47 9.35
C PRO A 446 -1.72 21.38 8.56
N ASN A 447 -1.14 20.39 9.24
CA ASN A 447 -0.77 19.12 8.66
C ASN A 447 -1.92 18.13 8.90
N THR A 448 -2.40 17.52 7.83
CA THR A 448 -3.48 16.51 7.85
C THR A 448 -2.99 15.15 7.34
N ALA A 449 -1.69 15.00 7.11
CA ALA A 449 -1.08 13.77 6.62
C ALA A 449 -0.55 12.91 7.77
N HIS A 450 -0.35 11.63 7.49
CA HIS A 450 0.37 10.74 8.40
C HIS A 450 1.83 11.18 8.56
N THR A 451 2.53 10.55 9.51
CA THR A 451 3.92 10.86 9.81
C THR A 451 4.84 9.65 9.63
N THR A 452 6.14 9.91 9.72
CA THR A 452 7.16 8.84 9.81
C THR A 452 7.59 8.57 11.25
N ASN A 453 6.94 9.18 12.23
CA ASN A 453 7.27 9.03 13.63
C ASN A 453 7.03 7.59 14.13
N PRO A 454 7.79 7.13 15.14
CA PRO A 454 7.54 5.84 15.76
C PRO A 454 6.23 5.85 16.55
N VAL A 455 5.74 4.65 16.87
CA VAL A 455 4.54 4.45 17.67
C VAL A 455 4.85 3.70 18.96
N PRO A 456 4.00 3.79 20.01
CA PRO A 456 4.21 3.06 21.25
C PRO A 456 3.86 1.56 21.09
N PHE A 457 4.48 0.74 21.94
CA PHE A 457 4.04 -0.62 22.22
C PHE A 457 4.16 -0.87 23.72
N TRP A 458 3.04 -0.98 24.40
CA TRP A 458 2.94 -1.19 25.83
C TRP A 458 2.20 -2.47 26.19
N ILE A 459 2.65 -3.17 27.24
CA ILE A 459 2.00 -4.36 27.78
C ILE A 459 1.75 -4.13 29.26
N ASP A 460 0.52 -4.38 29.72
CA ASP A 460 0.13 -4.25 31.13
C ASP A 460 0.67 -5.43 31.96
N ARG A 461 1.98 -5.54 31.95
CA ARG A 461 2.78 -6.48 32.74
C ARG A 461 4.13 -5.85 33.06
N PRO A 462 4.43 -5.62 34.32
CA PRO A 462 5.73 -5.08 34.72
C PRO A 462 6.85 -6.12 34.57
N GLY A 463 8.08 -5.62 34.42
CA GLY A 463 9.30 -6.43 34.49
C GLY A 463 9.67 -7.20 33.24
N LEU A 464 9.01 -6.95 32.10
CA LEU A 464 9.47 -7.45 30.80
C LEU A 464 10.63 -6.56 30.30
N ALA A 465 11.73 -7.19 29.90
CA ALA A 465 12.91 -6.52 29.38
C ALA A 465 12.80 -6.39 27.84
N PHE A 466 12.24 -5.28 27.38
CA PHE A 466 12.10 -5.02 25.96
C PHE A 466 13.41 -4.60 25.28
N ALA A 467 13.62 -5.02 24.05
CA ALA A 467 14.54 -4.39 23.12
C ALA A 467 14.18 -2.89 22.97
N PRO A 468 15.16 -1.98 22.78
CA PRO A 468 14.92 -0.53 22.81
C PRO A 468 14.04 -0.01 21.67
N ASP A 469 14.06 -0.68 20.52
CA ASP A 469 13.25 -0.34 19.35
C ASP A 469 12.83 -1.63 18.63
N GLY A 470 11.61 -1.63 18.06
CA GLY A 470 11.06 -2.70 17.24
C GLY A 470 10.39 -2.17 16.00
N LYS A 471 9.64 -3.01 15.30
CA LYS A 471 8.80 -2.67 14.17
C LYS A 471 7.43 -3.36 14.31
N LEU A 472 6.44 -2.90 13.56
CA LEU A 472 5.05 -3.42 13.69
C LEU A 472 4.95 -4.93 13.54
N GLY A 473 5.74 -5.53 12.63
CA GLY A 473 5.77 -6.98 12.43
C GLY A 473 6.34 -7.80 13.60
N ASP A 474 6.91 -7.15 14.61
CA ASP A 474 7.47 -7.82 15.78
C ASP A 474 6.42 -8.01 16.91
N VAL A 475 5.25 -7.33 16.80
CA VAL A 475 4.21 -7.35 17.83
C VAL A 475 3.63 -8.75 18.02
N ALA A 476 3.12 -9.39 16.95
CA ALA A 476 2.48 -10.71 17.08
C ALA A 476 3.45 -11.79 17.60
N PRO A 477 4.69 -11.96 17.11
CA PRO A 477 5.63 -12.92 17.68
C PRO A 477 6.03 -12.58 19.12
N THR A 478 6.10 -11.31 19.53
CA THR A 478 6.34 -10.91 20.92
C THR A 478 5.19 -11.36 21.83
N LEU A 479 3.95 -11.09 21.42
CA LEU A 479 2.75 -11.49 22.17
C LEU A 479 2.64 -13.01 22.26
N GLY A 480 2.90 -13.72 21.14
CA GLY A 480 2.93 -15.18 21.13
C GLY A 480 3.98 -15.77 22.08
N SER A 481 5.18 -15.19 22.14
CA SER A 481 6.24 -15.58 23.08
C SER A 481 5.81 -15.40 24.52
N ILE A 482 5.22 -14.25 24.89
CA ILE A 482 4.76 -13.94 26.25
C ILE A 482 3.66 -14.88 26.70
N LEU A 483 2.77 -15.30 25.79
CA LEU A 483 1.61 -16.16 26.08
C LEU A 483 1.92 -17.65 25.95
N GLY A 484 3.11 -18.00 25.46
CA GLY A 484 3.47 -19.39 25.17
C GLY A 484 2.68 -20.00 24.01
N TRP A 485 2.21 -19.18 23.07
CA TRP A 485 1.55 -19.66 21.86
C TRP A 485 2.56 -20.24 20.87
N ASN A 486 2.12 -21.21 20.09
CA ASN A 486 2.97 -21.75 19.02
C ASN A 486 2.99 -20.76 17.83
N VAL A 487 4.01 -19.93 17.79
CA VAL A 487 4.19 -18.92 16.73
C VAL A 487 4.62 -19.63 15.44
N PRO A 488 3.88 -19.47 14.34
CA PRO A 488 4.25 -20.03 13.04
C PRO A 488 5.59 -19.49 12.53
N THR A 489 6.37 -20.34 11.85
CA THR A 489 7.66 -19.93 11.24
C THR A 489 7.51 -18.83 10.17
N ALA A 490 6.31 -18.66 9.62
CA ALA A 490 5.99 -17.56 8.70
C ALA A 490 5.96 -16.19 9.39
N MET A 491 5.75 -16.12 10.70
CA MET A 491 5.92 -14.89 11.48
C MET A 491 7.40 -14.65 11.73
N THR A 492 8.06 -13.99 10.78
CA THR A 492 9.52 -13.73 10.82
C THR A 492 9.90 -12.47 11.60
N GLY A 493 8.94 -11.79 12.23
CA GLY A 493 9.21 -10.72 13.18
C GLY A 493 10.02 -11.24 14.38
N THR A 494 10.80 -10.38 14.97
CA THR A 494 11.66 -10.72 16.12
C THR A 494 10.92 -10.47 17.42
N PRO A 495 10.76 -11.45 18.31
CA PRO A 495 10.25 -11.19 19.66
C PRO A 495 11.11 -10.12 20.36
N LEU A 496 10.47 -9.15 20.97
CA LEU A 496 11.12 -7.99 21.58
C LEU A 496 11.44 -8.20 23.08
N VAL A 497 11.03 -9.34 23.64
CA VAL A 497 11.26 -9.75 25.04
C VAL A 497 11.89 -11.13 25.10
#